data_291a6177c98b37223b48fe33285d471d
#
_entry.id   291a6177c98b37223b48fe33285d471d
#
_cell.length_a   1.000
_cell.length_b   1.000
_cell.length_c   1.000
_cell.angle_alpha   90.00
_cell.angle_beta   90.00
_cell.angle_gamma   90.00
#
_symmetry.space_group_name_H-M   'P 1'
#
loop_
_entity.id
_entity.type
_entity.pdbx_description
1 polymer ?
#
loop_
_entity_poly.entity_id
_entity_poly.type
_entity_poly.pdbx_seq_one_letter_code
_entity_poly.pdbx_strand_id
1 'polypeptide(L)'
;MEPLLDHLSETVSSAKTLEELSRPLLEMLVSVTGMESTYLTTIDLQRNLQHVLYARNTCEMQIPEGLSVAWGDTLCKRALDEAQPFADDVGLRWGDSDAARALQIQTYLSTPVRLADGALYGTLCAASSARHELPEQARHVLSLFATLIAQQVERELLVQRLVEANSRLSTYANTDPLTALANRRALHQALTRLLEQGSRRGMAVLVAFIDLDGFKAINDTYGHDVGDQFLIALAERLRNLLRAEDLAARLGGDEFVVVALGPEKLDMLGDAAQAFEKRVFQATRGDYQLGPLRMHYDGASVGVLGVSPGSHNAVQALQAADAAMYEVKQARKNQLAHLH
;
A
#
# COMPACT_ATOMS: atom_id res chain seq x y z
N MET A 1 35.66 -2.73 -26.67
CA MET A 1 35.48 -2.93 -25.22
C MET A 1 35.13 -1.60 -24.52
N GLU A 2 35.87 -0.50 -24.74
CA GLU A 2 35.52 0.82 -24.21
C GLU A 2 34.06 1.27 -24.46
N PRO A 3 33.50 1.21 -25.68
CA PRO A 3 32.12 1.65 -25.91
C PRO A 3 31.06 0.84 -25.14
N LEU A 4 31.32 -0.45 -24.87
CA LEU A 4 30.44 -1.32 -24.10
C LEU A 4 30.44 -0.94 -22.61
N LEU A 5 31.64 -0.60 -22.08
CA LEU A 5 31.78 -0.20 -20.67
C LEU A 5 31.16 1.18 -20.42
N ASP A 6 31.31 2.11 -21.35
CA ASP A 6 30.69 3.45 -21.27
C ASP A 6 29.17 3.33 -21.26
N HIS A 7 28.61 2.54 -22.19
CA HIS A 7 27.16 2.31 -22.26
C HIS A 7 26.63 1.55 -21.03
N LEU A 8 27.37 0.57 -20.51
CA LEU A 8 27.03 -0.13 -19.27
C LEU A 8 27.02 0.83 -18.08
N SER A 9 28.03 1.68 -17.95
CA SER A 9 28.14 2.66 -16.87
C SER A 9 26.99 3.67 -16.89
N GLU A 10 26.62 4.17 -18.06
CA GLU A 10 25.50 5.07 -18.25
C GLU A 10 24.17 4.38 -17.89
N THR A 11 23.96 3.16 -18.39
CA THR A 11 22.76 2.35 -18.10
C THR A 11 22.59 2.10 -16.61
N VAL A 12 23.64 1.62 -15.93
CA VAL A 12 23.60 1.31 -14.48
C VAL A 12 23.36 2.57 -13.66
N SER A 13 23.92 3.70 -14.08
CA SER A 13 23.80 4.97 -13.34
C SER A 13 22.42 5.61 -13.49
N SER A 14 21.76 5.42 -14.63
CA SER A 14 20.47 6.06 -14.96
C SER A 14 19.26 5.22 -14.66
N ALA A 15 19.37 3.88 -14.70
CA ALA A 15 18.26 2.96 -14.52
C ALA A 15 17.63 3.05 -13.12
N LYS A 16 16.32 3.26 -13.07
CA LYS A 16 15.52 3.30 -11.85
C LYS A 16 14.68 2.04 -11.66
N THR A 17 14.35 1.37 -12.75
CA THR A 17 13.52 0.15 -12.76
C THR A 17 14.27 -1.04 -13.35
N LEU A 18 13.79 -2.25 -13.02
CA LEU A 18 14.31 -3.49 -13.59
C LEU A 18 14.22 -3.46 -15.12
N GLU A 19 13.16 -2.90 -15.69
CA GLU A 19 12.99 -2.77 -17.14
C GLU A 19 14.04 -1.87 -17.75
N GLU A 20 14.24 -0.66 -17.20
CA GLU A 20 15.23 0.31 -17.67
C GLU A 20 16.66 -0.24 -17.64
N LEU A 21 16.97 -1.10 -16.66
CA LEU A 21 18.26 -1.80 -16.60
C LEU A 21 18.33 -2.96 -17.57
N SER A 22 17.30 -3.81 -17.61
CA SER A 22 17.36 -5.09 -18.33
C SER A 22 17.37 -4.93 -19.83
N ARG A 23 16.60 -4.00 -20.41
CA ARG A 23 16.51 -3.85 -21.89
C ARG A 23 17.87 -3.51 -22.52
N PRO A 24 18.64 -2.51 -22.06
CA PRO A 24 19.98 -2.26 -22.60
C PRO A 24 20.96 -3.42 -22.36
N LEU A 25 20.88 -4.10 -21.19
CA LEU A 25 21.73 -5.25 -20.92
C LEU A 25 21.45 -6.41 -21.89
N LEU A 26 20.19 -6.67 -22.25
CA LEU A 26 19.82 -7.68 -23.25
C LEU A 26 20.35 -7.32 -24.64
N GLU A 27 20.31 -6.03 -25.03
CA GLU A 27 20.88 -5.57 -26.29
C GLU A 27 22.40 -5.71 -26.33
N MET A 28 23.08 -5.32 -25.25
CA MET A 28 24.53 -5.55 -25.11
C MET A 28 24.87 -7.05 -25.16
N LEU A 29 24.03 -7.90 -24.56
CA LEU A 29 24.23 -9.34 -24.56
C LEU A 29 24.13 -9.94 -25.97
N VAL A 30 23.22 -9.48 -26.82
CA VAL A 30 23.19 -9.85 -28.27
C VAL A 30 24.54 -9.53 -28.92
N SER A 31 25.08 -8.33 -28.69
CA SER A 31 26.36 -7.90 -29.30
C SER A 31 27.55 -8.71 -28.82
N VAL A 32 27.53 -9.19 -27.55
CA VAL A 32 28.61 -9.99 -26.97
C VAL A 32 28.55 -11.46 -27.34
N THR A 33 27.34 -12.02 -27.43
CA THR A 33 27.15 -13.45 -27.71
C THR A 33 26.96 -13.78 -29.20
N GLY A 34 26.50 -12.82 -30.00
CA GLY A 34 26.07 -13.02 -31.37
C GLY A 34 24.79 -13.84 -31.52
N MET A 35 24.07 -14.12 -30.40
CA MET A 35 22.86 -14.94 -30.41
C MET A 35 21.65 -14.16 -30.86
N GLU A 36 20.66 -14.84 -31.45
CA GLU A 36 19.46 -14.23 -32.06
C GLU A 36 18.46 -13.67 -31.03
N SER A 37 18.36 -14.31 -29.89
CA SER A 37 17.45 -13.90 -28.84
C SER A 37 18.14 -13.91 -27.47
N THR A 38 17.98 -12.83 -26.72
CA THR A 38 18.40 -12.71 -25.32
C THR A 38 17.20 -12.33 -24.47
N TYR A 39 17.05 -12.90 -23.30
CA TYR A 39 15.86 -12.68 -22.48
C TYR A 39 16.10 -12.91 -21.00
N LEU A 40 15.34 -12.17 -20.18
CA LEU A 40 15.27 -12.30 -18.74
C LEU A 40 13.96 -12.99 -18.37
N THR A 41 14.04 -13.97 -17.47
CA THR A 41 12.86 -14.64 -16.94
C THR A 41 12.76 -14.47 -15.44
N THR A 42 11.55 -14.69 -14.90
CA THR A 42 11.31 -14.93 -13.48
C THR A 42 10.73 -16.33 -13.27
N ILE A 43 10.92 -16.89 -12.07
CA ILE A 43 10.50 -18.26 -11.75
C ILE A 43 9.63 -18.25 -10.51
N ASP A 44 8.41 -18.78 -10.65
CA ASP A 44 7.50 -19.06 -9.54
C ASP A 44 7.61 -20.54 -9.18
N LEU A 45 8.43 -20.86 -8.17
CA LEU A 45 8.63 -22.23 -7.71
C LEU A 45 7.37 -22.85 -7.08
N GLN A 46 6.47 -22.05 -6.51
CA GLN A 46 5.24 -22.54 -5.91
C GLN A 46 4.25 -23.02 -6.96
N ARG A 47 4.16 -22.29 -8.07
CA ARG A 47 3.28 -22.61 -9.21
C ARG A 47 3.97 -23.46 -10.26
N ASN A 48 5.28 -23.72 -10.11
CA ASN A 48 6.13 -24.39 -11.10
C ASN A 48 6.05 -23.73 -12.49
N LEU A 49 6.14 -22.40 -12.53
CA LEU A 49 6.07 -21.61 -13.76
C LEU A 49 7.33 -20.76 -13.93
N GLN A 50 7.74 -20.61 -15.19
CA GLN A 50 8.72 -19.62 -15.63
C GLN A 50 8.04 -18.63 -16.55
N HIS A 51 8.30 -17.33 -16.35
CA HIS A 51 7.74 -16.25 -17.14
C HIS A 51 8.86 -15.48 -17.82
N VAL A 52 8.72 -15.19 -19.13
CA VAL A 52 9.62 -14.28 -19.84
C VAL A 52 9.21 -12.85 -19.52
N LEU A 53 10.08 -12.12 -18.84
CA LEU A 53 9.83 -10.72 -18.47
C LEU A 53 10.17 -9.77 -19.61
N TYR A 54 11.39 -9.84 -20.11
CA TYR A 54 11.91 -8.98 -21.17
C TYR A 54 12.68 -9.83 -22.16
N ALA A 55 12.56 -9.52 -23.44
CA ALA A 55 13.27 -10.21 -24.51
C ALA A 55 13.78 -9.22 -25.58
N ARG A 56 14.95 -9.51 -26.13
CA ARG A 56 15.49 -8.86 -27.33
C ARG A 56 15.67 -9.91 -28.40
N ASN A 57 14.87 -9.84 -29.45
CA ASN A 57 14.89 -10.73 -30.60
C ASN A 57 15.43 -9.96 -31.81
N THR A 58 16.39 -10.51 -32.56
CA THR A 58 17.06 -9.81 -33.66
C THR A 58 16.88 -10.48 -35.00
N CYS A 59 16.46 -11.75 -35.05
CA CYS A 59 16.28 -12.55 -36.26
C CYS A 59 14.92 -13.26 -36.27
N GLU A 60 14.83 -14.41 -36.94
CA GLU A 60 13.58 -15.16 -37.10
C GLU A 60 13.11 -15.79 -35.77
N MET A 61 14.05 -16.15 -34.88
CA MET A 61 13.70 -16.67 -33.56
C MET A 61 13.01 -15.59 -32.72
N GLN A 62 11.77 -15.86 -32.29
CA GLN A 62 10.98 -14.93 -31.48
C GLN A 62 10.61 -15.59 -30.17
N ILE A 63 11.16 -15.10 -29.08
CA ILE A 63 10.77 -15.45 -27.71
C ILE A 63 9.88 -14.31 -27.19
N PRO A 64 8.55 -14.53 -27.04
CA PRO A 64 7.62 -13.45 -26.71
C PRO A 64 7.71 -13.10 -25.22
N GLU A 65 7.68 -11.81 -24.93
CA GLU A 65 7.48 -11.30 -23.56
C GLU A 65 6.11 -11.72 -23.04
N GLY A 66 6.02 -12.03 -21.74
CA GLY A 66 4.80 -12.54 -21.10
C GLY A 66 4.54 -14.02 -21.30
N LEU A 67 5.35 -14.73 -22.10
CA LEU A 67 5.25 -16.18 -22.24
C LEU A 67 5.45 -16.85 -20.87
N SER A 68 4.54 -17.76 -20.55
CA SER A 68 4.59 -18.57 -19.33
C SER A 68 4.67 -20.04 -19.70
N VAL A 69 5.65 -20.75 -19.15
CA VAL A 69 5.89 -22.17 -19.40
C VAL A 69 6.10 -22.94 -18.08
N ALA A 70 5.85 -24.25 -18.11
CA ALA A 70 6.13 -25.09 -16.96
C ALA A 70 7.64 -25.12 -16.67
N TRP A 71 8.05 -24.69 -15.48
CA TRP A 71 9.46 -24.60 -15.09
C TRP A 71 10.20 -25.91 -15.26
N GLY A 72 9.57 -27.03 -14.89
CA GLY A 72 10.18 -28.36 -14.90
C GLY A 72 10.70 -28.82 -16.27
N ASP A 73 10.19 -28.28 -17.39
CA ASP A 73 10.58 -28.70 -18.77
C ASP A 73 11.38 -27.63 -19.51
N THR A 74 11.81 -26.58 -18.83
CA THR A 74 12.54 -25.51 -19.50
C THR A 74 14.03 -25.85 -19.69
N LEU A 75 14.65 -25.32 -20.75
CA LEU A 75 16.10 -25.40 -20.94
C LEU A 75 16.87 -24.75 -19.79
N CYS A 76 16.31 -23.70 -19.20
CA CYS A 76 16.87 -23.05 -18.01
C CYS A 76 16.99 -24.01 -16.82
N LYS A 77 15.96 -24.81 -16.57
CA LYS A 77 15.94 -25.81 -15.50
C LYS A 77 16.99 -26.89 -15.74
N ARG A 78 17.04 -27.41 -16.96
CA ARG A 78 18.03 -28.44 -17.35
C ARG A 78 19.46 -27.92 -17.21
N ALA A 79 19.73 -26.71 -17.71
CA ALA A 79 21.05 -26.06 -17.58
C ALA A 79 21.50 -25.91 -16.12
N LEU A 80 20.55 -25.59 -15.23
CA LEU A 80 20.79 -25.46 -13.79
C LEU A 80 21.06 -26.83 -13.14
N ASP A 81 20.20 -27.81 -13.39
CA ASP A 81 20.30 -29.14 -12.78
C ASP A 81 21.57 -29.89 -13.19
N GLU A 82 21.98 -29.72 -14.45
CA GLU A 82 23.21 -30.34 -14.96
C GLU A 82 24.48 -29.51 -14.71
N ALA A 83 24.35 -28.33 -14.10
CA ALA A 83 25.44 -27.35 -13.94
C ALA A 83 26.13 -27.01 -15.29
N GLN A 84 25.36 -26.98 -16.37
CA GLN A 84 25.83 -26.74 -17.74
C GLN A 84 25.17 -25.46 -18.31
N PRO A 85 25.76 -24.31 -18.08
CA PRO A 85 25.18 -23.03 -18.47
C PRO A 85 25.15 -22.82 -20.01
N PHE A 86 25.90 -23.61 -20.78
CA PHE A 86 26.04 -23.47 -22.22
C PHE A 86 25.92 -24.82 -22.94
N ALA A 87 25.16 -24.84 -24.02
CA ALA A 87 25.07 -25.95 -24.96
C ALA A 87 25.17 -25.41 -26.40
N ASP A 88 26.10 -25.92 -27.22
CA ASP A 88 26.27 -25.56 -28.61
C ASP A 88 25.56 -26.55 -29.56
N ASP A 89 24.99 -27.62 -29.03
CA ASP A 89 24.16 -28.59 -29.71
C ASP A 89 23.00 -29.02 -28.79
N VAL A 90 21.99 -28.18 -28.72
CA VAL A 90 20.79 -28.41 -27.88
C VAL A 90 20.01 -29.62 -28.39
N GLY A 91 19.98 -29.84 -29.68
CA GLY A 91 19.28 -30.98 -30.29
C GLY A 91 19.86 -32.33 -29.89
N LEU A 92 21.17 -32.43 -29.73
CA LEU A 92 21.85 -33.65 -29.27
C LEU A 92 21.68 -33.84 -27.74
N ARG A 93 21.74 -32.74 -26.99
CA ARG A 93 21.77 -32.81 -25.51
C ARG A 93 20.38 -32.84 -24.89
N TRP A 94 19.48 -31.98 -25.36
CA TRP A 94 18.14 -31.76 -24.84
C TRP A 94 17.06 -31.79 -25.92
N GLY A 95 17.25 -32.64 -26.92
CA GLY A 95 16.35 -32.76 -28.09
C GLY A 95 14.94 -33.28 -27.79
N ASP A 96 14.73 -33.78 -26.56
CA ASP A 96 13.42 -34.13 -26.00
C ASP A 96 12.60 -32.92 -25.50
N SER A 97 13.22 -31.73 -25.35
CA SER A 97 12.54 -30.51 -24.95
C SER A 97 11.60 -29.99 -26.02
N ASP A 98 10.32 -29.81 -25.69
CA ASP A 98 9.32 -29.27 -26.61
C ASP A 98 9.65 -27.84 -27.02
N ALA A 99 10.14 -27.00 -26.09
CA ALA A 99 10.54 -25.62 -26.36
C ALA A 99 11.74 -25.58 -27.35
N ALA A 100 12.74 -26.46 -27.15
CA ALA A 100 13.90 -26.52 -28.03
C ALA A 100 13.49 -26.89 -29.47
N ARG A 101 12.57 -27.85 -29.62
CA ARG A 101 12.05 -28.27 -30.95
C ARG A 101 11.20 -27.19 -31.59
N ALA A 102 10.27 -26.60 -30.85
CA ALA A 102 9.35 -25.59 -31.35
C ALA A 102 10.08 -24.33 -31.88
N LEU A 103 11.14 -23.92 -31.17
CA LEU A 103 11.94 -22.75 -31.52
C LEU A 103 13.21 -23.08 -32.30
N GLN A 104 13.44 -24.37 -32.65
CA GLN A 104 14.62 -24.86 -33.37
C GLN A 104 15.95 -24.41 -32.74
N ILE A 105 16.01 -24.38 -31.41
CA ILE A 105 17.19 -23.89 -30.66
C ILE A 105 18.36 -24.87 -30.89
N GLN A 106 19.45 -24.36 -31.43
CA GLN A 106 20.71 -25.07 -31.60
C GLN A 106 21.73 -24.71 -30.53
N THR A 107 21.82 -23.41 -30.20
CA THR A 107 22.73 -22.93 -29.16
C THR A 107 21.93 -22.26 -28.05
N TYR A 108 22.30 -22.59 -26.83
CA TYR A 108 21.64 -22.07 -25.64
C TYR A 108 22.65 -21.70 -24.56
N LEU A 109 22.43 -20.55 -23.92
CA LEU A 109 23.21 -20.05 -22.79
C LEU A 109 22.27 -19.54 -21.69
N SER A 110 22.55 -19.89 -20.44
CA SER A 110 21.73 -19.46 -19.30
C SER A 110 22.59 -19.21 -18.08
N THR A 111 22.27 -18.17 -17.35
CA THR A 111 22.87 -17.85 -16.05
C THR A 111 21.76 -17.57 -15.03
N PRO A 112 21.79 -18.20 -13.84
CA PRO A 112 20.79 -17.91 -12.81
C PRO A 112 20.96 -16.49 -12.25
N VAL A 113 19.85 -15.81 -12.07
CA VAL A 113 19.74 -14.56 -11.30
C VAL A 113 19.37 -14.95 -9.87
N ARG A 114 20.36 -14.86 -8.96
CA ARG A 114 20.17 -15.20 -7.54
C ARG A 114 20.26 -13.96 -6.69
N LEU A 115 19.32 -13.87 -5.75
CA LEU A 115 19.30 -12.82 -4.74
C LEU A 115 20.39 -13.09 -3.65
N ALA A 116 20.67 -12.12 -2.81
CA ALA A 116 21.69 -12.20 -1.77
C ALA A 116 21.46 -13.32 -0.75
N ASP A 117 20.19 -13.69 -0.52
CA ASP A 117 19.81 -14.84 0.32
C ASP A 117 19.96 -16.20 -0.39
N GLY A 118 20.43 -16.21 -1.65
CA GLY A 118 20.60 -17.39 -2.49
C GLY A 118 19.33 -17.82 -3.22
N ALA A 119 18.18 -17.16 -3.01
CA ALA A 119 16.94 -17.48 -3.69
C ALA A 119 17.07 -17.27 -5.20
N LEU A 120 16.51 -18.21 -5.98
CA LEU A 120 16.48 -18.12 -7.42
C LEU A 120 15.32 -17.21 -7.84
N TYR A 121 15.66 -16.02 -8.36
CA TYR A 121 14.68 -15.10 -8.92
C TYR A 121 14.24 -15.50 -10.33
N GLY A 122 15.23 -15.85 -11.17
CA GLY A 122 15.00 -16.16 -12.57
C GLY A 122 16.29 -16.56 -13.28
N THR A 123 16.29 -16.43 -14.60
CA THR A 123 17.46 -16.71 -15.43
C THR A 123 17.64 -15.63 -16.50
N LEU A 124 18.89 -15.26 -16.76
CA LEU A 124 19.30 -14.48 -17.90
C LEU A 124 19.80 -15.43 -18.98
N CYS A 125 19.19 -15.40 -20.16
CA CYS A 125 19.37 -16.40 -21.18
C CYS A 125 19.70 -15.78 -22.55
N ALA A 126 20.36 -16.60 -23.39
CA ALA A 126 20.52 -16.33 -24.80
C ALA A 126 20.30 -17.61 -25.61
N ALA A 127 19.69 -17.51 -26.78
CA ALA A 127 19.37 -18.63 -27.67
C ALA A 127 19.56 -18.26 -29.12
N SER A 128 19.91 -19.26 -29.95
CA SER A 128 20.03 -19.13 -31.41
C SER A 128 19.60 -20.41 -32.08
N SER A 129 19.03 -20.25 -33.29
CA SER A 129 18.74 -21.34 -34.22
C SER A 129 19.99 -21.81 -34.98
N ALA A 130 21.08 -21.04 -34.93
CA ALA A 130 22.37 -21.39 -35.46
C ALA A 130 23.31 -21.92 -34.39
N ARG A 131 24.33 -22.68 -34.79
CA ARG A 131 25.39 -23.13 -33.92
C ARG A 131 26.42 -22.01 -33.72
N HIS A 132 26.67 -21.65 -32.46
CA HIS A 132 27.63 -20.61 -32.10
C HIS A 132 28.67 -21.15 -31.14
N GLU A 133 29.91 -20.73 -31.34
CA GLU A 133 30.94 -20.87 -30.31
C GLU A 133 30.78 -19.70 -29.30
N LEU A 134 30.86 -20.02 -28.01
CA LEU A 134 30.75 -19.00 -26.98
C LEU A 134 32.09 -18.28 -26.81
N PRO A 135 32.17 -16.95 -27.06
CA PRO A 135 33.34 -16.18 -26.73
C PRO A 135 33.68 -16.31 -25.22
N GLU A 136 34.96 -16.45 -24.87
CA GLU A 136 35.40 -16.62 -23.48
C GLU A 136 34.87 -15.53 -22.56
N GLN A 137 34.78 -14.30 -23.08
CA GLN A 137 34.28 -13.13 -22.32
C GLN A 137 32.75 -13.17 -22.08
N ALA A 138 31.97 -13.87 -22.90
CA ALA A 138 30.51 -13.87 -22.82
C ALA A 138 30.00 -14.41 -21.48
N ARG A 139 30.66 -15.45 -20.91
CA ARG A 139 30.28 -15.98 -19.60
C ARG A 139 30.46 -14.97 -18.47
N HIS A 140 31.55 -14.22 -18.49
CA HIS A 140 31.81 -13.16 -17.49
C HIS A 140 30.80 -12.03 -17.59
N VAL A 141 30.49 -11.59 -18.81
CA VAL A 141 29.48 -10.54 -19.06
C VAL A 141 28.11 -11.00 -18.59
N LEU A 142 27.71 -12.25 -18.88
CA LEU A 142 26.43 -12.80 -18.40
C LEU A 142 26.35 -12.80 -16.88
N SER A 143 27.43 -13.28 -16.23
CA SER A 143 27.49 -13.32 -14.76
C SER A 143 27.40 -11.92 -14.15
N LEU A 144 28.09 -10.94 -14.74
CA LEU A 144 28.02 -9.53 -14.31
C LEU A 144 26.60 -8.99 -14.48
N PHE A 145 25.96 -9.20 -15.64
CA PHE A 145 24.61 -8.73 -15.91
C PHE A 145 23.58 -9.40 -14.97
N ALA A 146 23.70 -10.71 -14.74
CA ALA A 146 22.86 -11.41 -13.78
C ALA A 146 22.99 -10.83 -12.37
N THR A 147 24.22 -10.44 -11.97
CA THR A 147 24.48 -9.80 -10.67
C THR A 147 23.85 -8.40 -10.59
N LEU A 148 24.00 -7.58 -11.64
CA LEU A 148 23.38 -6.24 -11.69
C LEU A 148 21.86 -6.32 -11.65
N ILE A 149 21.27 -7.26 -12.40
CA ILE A 149 19.83 -7.53 -12.39
C ILE A 149 19.38 -7.96 -10.99
N ALA A 150 20.10 -8.88 -10.33
CA ALA A 150 19.78 -9.31 -8.97
C ALA A 150 19.79 -8.15 -7.98
N GLN A 151 20.80 -7.29 -8.03
CA GLN A 151 20.88 -6.08 -7.18
C GLN A 151 19.73 -5.11 -7.42
N GLN A 152 19.33 -4.91 -8.68
CA GLN A 152 18.19 -4.05 -9.01
C GLN A 152 16.87 -4.63 -8.48
N VAL A 153 16.65 -5.94 -8.63
CA VAL A 153 15.49 -6.64 -8.08
C VAL A 153 15.42 -6.47 -6.56
N GLU A 154 16.53 -6.70 -5.87
CA GLU A 154 16.63 -6.53 -4.41
C GLU A 154 16.31 -5.11 -3.99
N ARG A 155 16.84 -4.12 -4.71
CA ARG A 155 16.56 -2.71 -4.45
C ARG A 155 15.06 -2.41 -4.57
N GLU A 156 14.39 -2.88 -5.61
CA GLU A 156 12.95 -2.69 -5.79
C GLU A 156 12.13 -3.36 -4.68
N LEU A 157 12.48 -4.61 -4.32
CA LEU A 157 11.84 -5.32 -3.22
C LEU A 157 12.02 -4.62 -1.87
N LEU A 158 13.20 -4.08 -1.60
CA LEU A 158 13.47 -3.32 -0.38
C LEU A 158 12.68 -2.01 -0.33
N VAL A 159 12.63 -1.27 -1.44
CA VAL A 159 11.83 -0.03 -1.53
C VAL A 159 10.35 -0.34 -1.30
N GLN A 160 9.82 -1.39 -1.93
CA GLN A 160 8.44 -1.80 -1.73
C GLN A 160 8.14 -2.16 -0.26
N ARG A 161 9.00 -2.96 0.37
CA ARG A 161 8.87 -3.32 1.80
C ARG A 161 8.91 -2.09 2.71
N LEU A 162 9.79 -1.12 2.41
CA LEU A 162 9.87 0.13 3.16
C LEU A 162 8.60 0.97 3.03
N VAL A 163 8.03 1.09 1.83
CA VAL A 163 6.76 1.80 1.59
C VAL A 163 5.63 1.14 2.36
N GLU A 164 5.51 -0.19 2.29
CA GLU A 164 4.49 -0.95 3.02
C GLU A 164 4.65 -0.80 4.54
N ALA A 165 5.87 -0.95 5.06
CA ALA A 165 6.15 -0.79 6.49
C ALA A 165 5.85 0.63 6.97
N ASN A 166 6.23 1.66 6.20
CA ASN A 166 5.94 3.05 6.53
C ASN A 166 4.44 3.34 6.51
N SER A 167 3.69 2.79 5.54
CA SER A 167 2.23 2.91 5.48
C SER A 167 1.57 2.27 6.71
N ARG A 168 2.00 1.06 7.11
CA ARG A 168 1.50 0.40 8.32
C ARG A 168 1.81 1.21 9.57
N LEU A 169 3.05 1.67 9.73
CA LEU A 169 3.45 2.53 10.86
C LEU A 169 2.64 3.82 10.91
N SER A 170 2.41 4.46 9.76
CA SER A 170 1.57 5.66 9.67
C SER A 170 0.12 5.38 10.08
N THR A 171 -0.44 4.25 9.67
CA THR A 171 -1.79 3.83 10.08
C THR A 171 -1.85 3.62 11.60
N TYR A 172 -0.95 2.82 12.17
CA TYR A 172 -0.91 2.59 13.63
C TYR A 172 -0.68 3.88 14.43
N ALA A 173 0.15 4.78 13.91
CA ALA A 173 0.42 6.05 14.60
C ALA A 173 -0.74 7.05 14.54
N ASN A 174 -1.68 6.91 13.62
CA ASN A 174 -2.71 7.91 13.35
C ASN A 174 -4.15 7.41 13.52
N THR A 175 -4.38 6.11 13.71
CA THR A 175 -5.73 5.55 13.91
C THR A 175 -5.91 4.94 15.29
N ASP A 176 -7.15 4.91 15.75
CA ASP A 176 -7.56 4.12 16.91
C ASP A 176 -7.68 2.65 16.50
N PRO A 177 -7.03 1.71 17.22
CA PRO A 177 -6.96 0.30 16.79
C PRO A 177 -8.30 -0.43 16.82
N LEU A 178 -9.26 0.03 17.64
CA LEU A 178 -10.58 -0.60 17.73
C LEU A 178 -11.53 -0.13 16.63
N THR A 179 -11.60 1.19 16.43
CA THR A 179 -12.63 1.81 15.59
C THR A 179 -12.12 2.19 14.20
N ALA A 180 -10.81 2.16 13.98
CA ALA A 180 -10.14 2.64 12.77
C ALA A 180 -10.44 4.12 12.42
N LEU A 181 -11.00 4.90 13.35
CA LEU A 181 -11.07 6.35 13.26
C LEU A 181 -9.70 6.98 13.53
N ALA A 182 -9.55 8.27 13.25
CA ALA A 182 -8.38 9.01 13.68
C ALA A 182 -8.21 8.92 15.21
N ASN A 183 -6.97 8.78 15.68
CA ASN A 183 -6.67 8.85 17.09
C ASN A 183 -6.44 10.32 17.55
N ARG A 184 -6.20 10.53 18.83
CA ARG A 184 -5.95 11.86 19.44
C ARG A 184 -4.85 12.65 18.70
N ARG A 185 -3.78 11.97 18.29
CA ARG A 185 -2.66 12.60 17.57
C ARG A 185 -3.08 13.07 16.18
N ALA A 186 -3.73 12.22 15.41
CA ALA A 186 -4.19 12.55 14.09
C ALA A 186 -5.26 13.65 14.10
N LEU A 187 -6.18 13.62 15.10
CA LEU A 187 -7.14 14.70 15.32
C LEU A 187 -6.45 16.04 15.52
N HIS A 188 -5.47 16.10 16.42
CA HIS A 188 -4.76 17.36 16.68
C HIS A 188 -4.10 17.94 15.42
N GLN A 189 -3.44 17.09 14.64
CA GLN A 189 -2.81 17.48 13.38
C GLN A 189 -3.83 17.96 12.33
N ALA A 190 -4.95 17.25 12.20
CA ALA A 190 -6.00 17.60 11.26
C ALA A 190 -6.71 18.89 11.65
N LEU A 191 -7.06 19.05 12.93
CA LEU A 191 -7.70 20.26 13.44
C LEU A 191 -6.80 21.49 13.27
N THR A 192 -5.49 21.38 13.55
CA THR A 192 -4.54 22.47 13.31
C THR A 192 -4.57 22.90 11.84
N ARG A 193 -4.52 21.93 10.90
CA ARG A 193 -4.58 22.21 9.46
C ARG A 193 -5.90 22.84 9.04
N LEU A 194 -7.04 22.36 9.57
CA LEU A 194 -8.36 22.91 9.28
C LEU A 194 -8.50 24.35 9.78
N LEU A 195 -8.00 24.67 10.99
CA LEU A 195 -8.00 26.02 11.53
C LEU A 195 -7.12 26.98 10.72
N GLU A 196 -5.95 26.55 10.28
CA GLU A 196 -5.09 27.33 9.37
C GLU A 196 -5.74 27.57 8.00
N GLN A 197 -6.40 26.53 7.45
CA GLN A 197 -7.12 26.62 6.19
C GLN A 197 -8.33 27.55 6.30
N GLY A 198 -9.11 27.39 7.37
CA GLY A 198 -10.23 28.27 7.69
C GLY A 198 -9.78 29.72 7.83
N SER A 199 -8.70 29.99 8.55
CA SER A 199 -8.13 31.32 8.70
C SER A 199 -7.73 31.95 7.36
N ARG A 200 -7.11 31.19 6.46
CA ARG A 200 -6.70 31.66 5.12
C ARG A 200 -7.89 31.93 4.18
N ARG A 201 -8.97 31.15 4.31
CA ARG A 201 -10.16 31.24 3.45
C ARG A 201 -11.28 32.11 4.06
N GLY A 202 -11.13 32.60 5.27
CA GLY A 202 -12.19 33.30 6.00
C GLY A 202 -13.32 32.39 6.44
N MET A 203 -13.12 31.07 6.51
CA MET A 203 -14.11 30.06 6.90
C MET A 203 -13.98 29.71 8.37
N ALA A 204 -15.12 29.51 9.04
CA ALA A 204 -15.14 28.95 10.38
C ALA A 204 -14.81 27.45 10.38
N VAL A 205 -14.51 26.90 11.57
CA VAL A 205 -14.33 25.44 11.79
C VAL A 205 -15.33 25.02 12.86
N LEU A 206 -16.02 23.91 12.65
CA LEU A 206 -16.92 23.28 13.61
C LEU A 206 -16.22 22.12 14.31
N VAL A 207 -16.29 22.09 15.65
CA VAL A 207 -15.70 21.03 16.47
C VAL A 207 -16.80 20.48 17.36
N ALA A 208 -17.19 19.22 17.15
CA ALA A 208 -18.15 18.48 17.98
C ALA A 208 -17.39 17.52 18.90
N PHE A 209 -17.53 17.67 20.20
CA PHE A 209 -17.07 16.72 21.19
C PHE A 209 -18.25 15.84 21.63
N ILE A 210 -18.02 14.53 21.73
CA ILE A 210 -19.05 13.51 21.90
C ILE A 210 -18.63 12.58 23.04
N ASP A 211 -19.52 12.37 23.99
CA ASP A 211 -19.34 11.43 25.10
C ASP A 211 -20.56 10.49 25.17
N LEU A 212 -20.32 9.18 25.25
CA LEU A 212 -21.38 8.18 25.23
C LEU A 212 -22.02 7.99 26.60
N ASP A 213 -23.19 8.60 26.78
CA ASP A 213 -23.95 8.48 28.02
C ASP A 213 -24.28 7.00 28.31
N GLY A 214 -23.91 6.56 29.53
CA GLY A 214 -24.21 5.20 29.98
C GLY A 214 -23.33 4.09 29.40
N PHE A 215 -22.24 4.41 28.69
CA PHE A 215 -21.37 3.38 28.09
C PHE A 215 -20.82 2.37 29.11
N LYS A 216 -20.49 2.84 30.32
CA LYS A 216 -20.09 1.95 31.44
C LYS A 216 -21.18 0.94 31.76
N ALA A 217 -22.45 1.37 31.83
CA ALA A 217 -23.57 0.47 32.10
C ALA A 217 -23.78 -0.57 30.98
N ILE A 218 -23.51 -0.21 29.72
CA ILE A 218 -23.50 -1.15 28.59
C ILE A 218 -22.45 -2.23 28.83
N ASN A 219 -21.20 -1.85 29.16
CA ASN A 219 -20.13 -2.81 29.47
C ASN A 219 -20.48 -3.70 30.68
N ASP A 220 -21.00 -3.09 31.75
CA ASP A 220 -21.34 -3.84 32.96
C ASP A 220 -22.50 -4.84 32.74
N THR A 221 -23.42 -4.52 31.81
CA THR A 221 -24.60 -5.35 31.53
C THR A 221 -24.33 -6.43 30.47
N TYR A 222 -23.62 -6.09 29.39
CA TYR A 222 -23.48 -6.94 28.21
C TYR A 222 -22.06 -7.44 27.97
N GLY A 223 -21.08 -6.99 28.78
CA GLY A 223 -19.67 -7.32 28.63
C GLY A 223 -18.91 -6.39 27.67
N HIS A 224 -17.57 -6.39 27.83
CA HIS A 224 -16.68 -5.53 27.04
C HIS A 224 -16.72 -5.80 25.55
N ASP A 225 -16.92 -7.06 25.13
CA ASP A 225 -17.00 -7.42 23.69
C ASP A 225 -18.18 -6.74 23.00
N VAL A 226 -19.33 -6.62 23.70
CA VAL A 226 -20.51 -5.91 23.18
C VAL A 226 -20.26 -4.40 23.19
N GLY A 227 -19.60 -3.87 24.22
CA GLY A 227 -19.18 -2.48 24.27
C GLY A 227 -18.25 -2.12 23.11
N ASP A 228 -17.29 -2.98 22.80
CA ASP A 228 -16.37 -2.78 21.65
C ASP A 228 -17.12 -2.81 20.32
N GLN A 229 -18.06 -3.74 20.13
CA GLN A 229 -18.93 -3.78 18.93
C GLN A 229 -19.79 -2.51 18.82
N PHE A 230 -20.29 -1.98 19.94
CA PHE A 230 -21.02 -0.72 19.95
C PHE A 230 -20.14 0.47 19.54
N LEU A 231 -18.90 0.57 20.05
CA LEU A 231 -17.96 1.60 19.65
C LEU A 231 -17.62 1.53 18.15
N ILE A 232 -17.44 0.33 17.61
CA ILE A 232 -17.18 0.10 16.19
C ILE A 232 -18.39 0.56 15.34
N ALA A 233 -19.60 0.13 15.70
CA ALA A 233 -20.83 0.49 14.99
C ALA A 233 -21.10 2.00 15.02
N LEU A 234 -20.84 2.64 16.16
CA LEU A 234 -20.91 4.11 16.29
C LEU A 234 -19.89 4.80 15.39
N ALA A 235 -18.65 4.33 15.39
CA ALA A 235 -17.60 4.88 14.55
C ALA A 235 -17.95 4.81 13.07
N GLU A 236 -18.58 3.74 12.61
CA GLU A 236 -19.09 3.61 11.24
C GLU A 236 -20.18 4.65 10.94
N ARG A 237 -21.11 4.88 11.87
CA ARG A 237 -22.15 5.91 11.70
C ARG A 237 -21.54 7.30 11.63
N LEU A 238 -20.58 7.62 12.49
CA LEU A 238 -19.87 8.90 12.44
C LEU A 238 -19.10 9.05 11.13
N ARG A 239 -18.44 8.00 10.65
CA ARG A 239 -17.73 8.00 9.36
C ARG A 239 -18.68 8.28 8.18
N ASN A 240 -19.86 7.67 8.17
CA ASN A 240 -20.87 7.85 7.12
C ASN A 240 -21.51 9.25 7.12
N LEU A 241 -21.39 9.97 8.24
CA LEU A 241 -21.84 11.36 8.37
C LEU A 241 -20.92 12.35 7.67
N LEU A 242 -19.64 12.01 7.47
CA LEU A 242 -18.56 12.90 7.07
C LEU A 242 -18.57 13.21 5.58
N ARG A 243 -18.17 14.44 5.25
CA ARG A 243 -17.76 14.84 3.91
C ARG A 243 -16.27 14.54 3.71
N ALA A 244 -15.77 14.71 2.50
CA ALA A 244 -14.38 14.42 2.17
C ALA A 244 -13.34 15.21 2.99
N GLU A 245 -13.69 16.40 3.47
CA GLU A 245 -12.81 17.29 4.24
C GLU A 245 -13.03 17.17 5.77
N ASP A 246 -14.08 16.48 6.21
CA ASP A 246 -14.42 16.29 7.61
C ASP A 246 -13.58 15.13 8.21
N LEU A 247 -13.39 15.14 9.52
CA LEU A 247 -12.70 14.07 10.24
C LEU A 247 -13.48 13.66 11.49
N ALA A 248 -13.61 12.35 11.72
CA ALA A 248 -13.98 11.79 13.00
C ALA A 248 -12.77 11.13 13.67
N ALA A 249 -12.69 11.29 14.98
CA ALA A 249 -11.63 10.74 15.82
C ALA A 249 -12.21 10.11 17.09
N ARG A 250 -11.50 9.11 17.64
CA ARG A 250 -11.72 8.60 18.98
C ARG A 250 -10.54 8.97 19.86
N LEU A 251 -10.80 9.60 21.01
CA LEU A 251 -9.76 10.05 21.92
C LEU A 251 -9.35 8.99 22.94
N GLY A 252 -10.24 8.04 23.21
CA GLY A 252 -10.10 6.94 24.13
C GLY A 252 -11.43 6.66 24.84
N GLY A 253 -11.62 5.44 25.38
CA GLY A 253 -12.86 5.08 26.05
C GLY A 253 -14.10 5.34 25.19
N ASP A 254 -14.98 6.20 25.68
CA ASP A 254 -16.27 6.60 25.12
C ASP A 254 -16.27 8.02 24.50
N GLU A 255 -15.09 8.64 24.34
CA GLU A 255 -14.92 9.99 23.82
C GLU A 255 -14.62 10.00 22.31
N PHE A 256 -15.43 10.73 21.55
CA PHE A 256 -15.25 10.96 20.11
C PHE A 256 -15.26 12.45 19.79
N VAL A 257 -14.63 12.81 18.69
CA VAL A 257 -14.62 14.19 18.17
C VAL A 257 -14.87 14.17 16.67
N VAL A 258 -15.72 15.07 16.20
CA VAL A 258 -15.90 15.31 14.76
C VAL A 258 -15.55 16.76 14.44
N VAL A 259 -14.72 16.96 13.42
CA VAL A 259 -14.33 18.30 12.95
C VAL A 259 -14.70 18.49 11.50
N ALA A 260 -15.20 19.67 11.16
CA ALA A 260 -15.66 20.02 9.82
C ALA A 260 -15.37 21.49 9.50
N LEU A 261 -15.29 21.83 8.20
CA LEU A 261 -15.31 23.22 7.78
C LEU A 261 -16.73 23.79 7.96
N GLY A 262 -16.80 24.97 8.57
CA GLY A 262 -18.01 25.73 8.80
C GLY A 262 -18.30 26.75 7.67
N PRO A 263 -19.24 27.68 7.90
CA PRO A 263 -19.60 28.67 6.91
C PRO A 263 -18.52 29.77 6.73
N GLU A 264 -18.50 30.39 5.55
CA GLU A 264 -17.73 31.62 5.30
C GLU A 264 -18.35 32.81 5.98
N LYS A 265 -19.68 32.85 6.04
CA LYS A 265 -20.43 33.93 6.71
C LYS A 265 -20.52 33.67 8.20
N LEU A 266 -19.78 34.44 8.98
CA LEU A 266 -19.70 34.28 10.44
C LEU A 266 -21.00 34.56 11.19
N ASP A 267 -21.92 35.35 10.62
CA ASP A 267 -23.25 35.54 11.15
C ASP A 267 -24.11 34.26 11.15
N MET A 268 -23.78 33.31 10.27
CA MET A 268 -24.44 32.01 10.22
C MET A 268 -23.75 30.94 11.09
N LEU A 269 -22.71 31.30 11.84
CA LEU A 269 -21.89 30.31 12.59
C LEU A 269 -22.71 29.63 13.70
N GLY A 270 -23.56 30.39 14.39
CA GLY A 270 -24.45 29.85 15.43
C GLY A 270 -25.41 28.79 14.91
N ASP A 271 -26.11 29.12 13.80
CA ASP A 271 -27.05 28.22 13.17
C ASP A 271 -26.33 26.97 12.60
N ALA A 272 -25.16 27.16 12.01
CA ALA A 272 -24.35 26.06 11.50
C ALA A 272 -23.86 25.12 12.62
N ALA A 273 -23.44 25.67 13.75
CA ALA A 273 -23.04 24.88 14.92
C ALA A 273 -24.21 24.06 15.47
N GLN A 274 -25.38 24.66 15.63
CA GLN A 274 -26.59 23.97 16.08
C GLN A 274 -27.06 22.89 15.09
N ALA A 275 -27.01 23.16 13.79
CA ALA A 275 -27.34 22.17 12.76
C ALA A 275 -26.35 21.01 12.79
N PHE A 276 -25.07 21.29 13.03
CA PHE A 276 -24.00 20.28 13.13
C PHE A 276 -24.18 19.42 14.38
N GLU A 277 -24.46 20.02 15.53
CA GLU A 277 -24.78 19.31 16.77
C GLU A 277 -25.94 18.33 16.58
N LYS A 278 -27.07 18.83 16.04
CA LYS A 278 -28.24 17.99 15.76
C LYS A 278 -27.90 16.83 14.82
N ARG A 279 -27.12 17.07 13.79
CA ARG A 279 -26.70 16.04 12.81
C ARG A 279 -25.81 14.98 13.47
N VAL A 280 -24.84 15.40 14.26
CA VAL A 280 -23.95 14.49 15.02
C VAL A 280 -24.74 13.70 16.04
N PHE A 281 -25.59 14.34 16.84
CA PHE A 281 -26.46 13.67 17.80
C PHE A 281 -27.35 12.60 17.15
N GLN A 282 -28.00 12.91 16.03
CA GLN A 282 -28.84 11.96 15.32
C GLN A 282 -28.06 10.74 14.80
N ALA A 283 -26.80 10.91 14.43
CA ALA A 283 -25.95 9.81 14.02
C ALA A 283 -25.61 8.84 15.17
N THR A 284 -25.55 9.35 16.40
CA THR A 284 -25.27 8.51 17.57
C THR A 284 -26.52 7.76 18.08
N ARG A 285 -27.73 8.24 17.78
CA ARG A 285 -29.00 7.71 18.28
C ARG A 285 -29.55 6.59 17.41
N GLY A 286 -30.31 5.67 18.04
CA GLY A 286 -31.11 4.66 17.34
C GLY A 286 -30.71 3.21 17.66
N ASP A 287 -31.18 2.30 16.84
CA ASP A 287 -30.97 0.87 17.06
C ASP A 287 -29.60 0.41 16.53
N TYR A 288 -28.89 -0.35 17.33
CA TYR A 288 -27.61 -0.97 17.01
C TYR A 288 -27.74 -2.48 16.97
N GLN A 289 -27.27 -3.11 15.89
CA GLN A 289 -27.18 -4.56 15.79
C GLN A 289 -25.74 -4.95 16.17
N LEU A 290 -25.60 -5.60 17.33
CA LEU A 290 -24.31 -5.98 17.93
C LEU A 290 -24.24 -7.51 17.97
N GLY A 291 -23.83 -8.13 16.88
CA GLY A 291 -23.96 -9.57 16.71
C GLY A 291 -25.42 -10.02 16.83
N PRO A 292 -25.78 -10.92 17.75
CA PRO A 292 -27.16 -11.36 17.97
C PRO A 292 -28.01 -10.34 18.76
N LEU A 293 -27.39 -9.38 19.46
CA LEU A 293 -28.05 -8.40 20.30
C LEU A 293 -28.52 -7.20 19.46
N ARG A 294 -29.79 -6.80 19.67
CA ARG A 294 -30.31 -5.52 19.21
C ARG A 294 -30.48 -4.59 20.40
N MET A 295 -29.83 -3.44 20.40
CA MET A 295 -29.83 -2.46 21.47
C MET A 295 -30.28 -1.10 20.94
N HIS A 296 -31.22 -0.47 21.64
CA HIS A 296 -31.58 0.91 21.39
C HIS A 296 -30.68 1.84 22.21
N TYR A 297 -30.15 2.87 21.57
CA TYR A 297 -29.35 3.91 22.23
C TYR A 297 -29.97 5.30 22.05
N ASP A 298 -30.19 6.02 23.15
CA ASP A 298 -30.91 7.31 23.14
C ASP A 298 -30.07 8.49 22.65
N GLY A 299 -28.81 8.25 22.32
CA GLY A 299 -27.88 9.24 21.80
C GLY A 299 -26.87 9.73 22.82
N ALA A 300 -25.74 10.21 22.35
CA ALA A 300 -24.62 10.72 23.13
C ALA A 300 -24.85 12.15 23.62
N SER A 301 -24.09 12.60 24.60
CA SER A 301 -23.92 14.00 24.91
C SER A 301 -22.98 14.63 23.87
N VAL A 302 -23.45 15.65 23.15
CA VAL A 302 -22.70 16.31 22.07
C VAL A 302 -22.62 17.80 22.36
N GLY A 303 -21.39 18.32 22.46
CA GLY A 303 -21.14 19.75 22.54
C GLY A 303 -20.44 20.25 21.29
N VAL A 304 -20.89 21.34 20.71
CA VAL A 304 -20.31 21.89 19.49
C VAL A 304 -19.78 23.29 19.69
N LEU A 305 -18.54 23.50 19.25
CA LEU A 305 -17.92 24.81 19.16
C LEU A 305 -17.81 25.25 17.72
N GLY A 306 -18.32 26.44 17.41
CA GLY A 306 -18.03 27.15 16.17
C GLY A 306 -16.79 28.05 16.37
N VAL A 307 -15.70 27.75 15.68
CA VAL A 307 -14.43 28.48 15.76
C VAL A 307 -14.32 29.47 14.63
N SER A 308 -14.33 30.77 14.95
CA SER A 308 -14.06 31.83 13.97
C SER A 308 -12.58 31.81 13.52
N PRO A 309 -12.27 32.26 12.28
CA PRO A 309 -10.91 32.32 11.77
C PRO A 309 -9.96 33.03 12.74
N GLY A 310 -8.86 32.38 13.10
CA GLY A 310 -7.81 32.94 13.98
C GLY A 310 -8.15 33.09 15.46
N SER A 311 -9.36 32.68 15.91
CA SER A 311 -9.78 32.88 17.31
C SER A 311 -9.20 31.86 18.30
N HIS A 312 -8.92 30.62 17.86
CA HIS A 312 -8.44 29.53 18.71
C HIS A 312 -7.35 28.71 18.02
N ASN A 313 -6.46 28.14 18.80
CA ASN A 313 -5.64 27.02 18.35
C ASN A 313 -6.35 25.68 18.61
N ALA A 314 -5.78 24.58 18.12
CA ALA A 314 -6.40 23.25 18.21
C ALA A 314 -6.67 22.80 19.67
N VAL A 315 -5.77 23.11 20.60
CA VAL A 315 -5.93 22.75 22.02
C VAL A 315 -7.09 23.53 22.65
N GLN A 316 -7.14 24.83 22.41
CA GLN A 316 -8.21 25.70 22.92
C GLN A 316 -9.57 25.31 22.35
N ALA A 317 -9.64 25.00 21.05
CA ALA A 317 -10.87 24.58 20.39
C ALA A 317 -11.39 23.25 20.97
N LEU A 318 -10.54 22.28 21.21
CA LEU A 318 -10.92 20.99 21.82
C LEU A 318 -11.40 21.19 23.27
N GLN A 319 -10.70 22.00 24.08
CA GLN A 319 -11.09 22.29 25.45
C GLN A 319 -12.44 22.99 25.54
N ALA A 320 -12.71 23.94 24.65
CA ALA A 320 -13.98 24.65 24.64
C ALA A 320 -15.14 23.77 24.14
N ALA A 321 -14.89 22.87 23.17
CA ALA A 321 -15.89 21.90 22.73
C ALA A 321 -16.22 20.85 23.82
N ASP A 322 -15.21 20.39 24.56
CA ASP A 322 -15.36 19.49 25.71
C ASP A 322 -16.20 20.16 26.82
N ALA A 323 -15.91 21.43 27.16
CA ALA A 323 -16.70 22.18 28.14
C ALA A 323 -18.17 22.29 27.69
N ALA A 324 -18.44 22.57 26.42
CA ALA A 324 -19.81 22.63 25.89
C ALA A 324 -20.50 21.25 25.96
N MET A 325 -19.80 20.16 25.68
CA MET A 325 -20.32 18.80 25.83
C MET A 325 -20.66 18.49 27.28
N TYR A 326 -19.79 18.89 28.22
CA TYR A 326 -20.03 18.68 29.65
C TYR A 326 -21.29 19.38 30.14
N GLU A 327 -21.58 20.61 29.68
CA GLU A 327 -22.82 21.32 29.98
C GLU A 327 -24.05 20.55 29.51
N VAL A 328 -24.02 20.04 28.28
CA VAL A 328 -25.09 19.19 27.71
C VAL A 328 -25.28 17.93 28.55
N LYS A 329 -24.19 17.26 28.93
CA LYS A 329 -24.22 16.06 29.77
C LYS A 329 -24.84 16.32 31.14
N GLN A 330 -24.52 17.42 31.78
CA GLN A 330 -25.12 17.81 33.05
C GLN A 330 -26.62 18.11 32.94
N ALA A 331 -27.04 18.85 31.89
CA ALA A 331 -28.43 19.15 31.65
C ALA A 331 -29.27 17.86 31.45
N ARG A 332 -28.75 16.89 30.66
CA ARG A 332 -29.41 15.59 30.47
C ARG A 332 -29.53 14.77 31.73
N LYS A 333 -28.49 14.74 32.59
CA LYS A 333 -28.53 14.06 33.91
C LYS A 333 -29.59 14.66 34.81
N ASN A 334 -29.70 16.00 34.87
CA ASN A 334 -30.68 16.68 35.71
C ASN A 334 -32.12 16.41 35.22
N GLN A 335 -32.34 16.35 33.88
CA GLN A 335 -33.65 15.98 33.33
C GLN A 335 -34.07 14.55 33.69
N LEU A 336 -33.15 13.58 33.67
CA LEU A 336 -33.43 12.20 34.08
C LEU A 336 -33.70 12.09 35.58
N ALA A 337 -33.00 12.87 36.41
CA ALA A 337 -33.22 12.88 37.86
C ALA A 337 -34.57 13.49 38.30
N HIS A 338 -35.19 14.33 37.47
CA HIS A 338 -36.53 14.89 37.73
C HIS A 338 -37.69 13.99 37.26
N LEU A 339 -37.39 12.92 36.50
CA LEU A 339 -38.39 11.95 36.00
C LEU A 339 -38.50 10.69 36.87
N HIS A 340 -37.68 10.58 37.89
CA HIS A 340 -37.70 9.55 38.95
C HIS A 340 -37.97 10.16 40.31
#